data_81099cb18f58fb591363651aefe6b869
#
_entry.id   81099cb18f58fb591363651aefe6b869
#
_cell.length_a   1.000
_cell.length_b   1.000
_cell.length_c   1.000
_cell.angle_alpha   90.00
_cell.angle_beta   90.00
_cell.angle_gamma   90.00
#
_symmetry.space_group_name_H-M   'P 1'
#
loop_
_entity.id
_entity.type
_entity.pdbx_description
1 polymer ?
#
loop_
_entity_poly.entity_id
_entity_poly.type
_entity_poly.pdbx_seq_one_letter_code
_entity_poly.pdbx_strand_id
1 'polypeptide(L)'
;MIEAARLLGFAFANADFLFEVDGSGTVVFATGAATDLVQGDVVGKSAARLFTISEAAKFTTLTRSLAKGDRAGPFRLKLAGGKEAAVAMFRLPQNGNQISCTLSKPGVRNIGAGKNGLANRDGFLAAASQVACENDALALVDLPGLPKMVAAMSEEESGKLLGSIGAALGKAGAKAAGRLSPSSFGIIAEAVGGTAKLGQKIRAALGETDASSLSIEETLVSLKGKGISDAQRDLVLRYVVDKFASGQWQGEAASDVATQFGLMMEETQRKLKQLTDTVADGAFSMSFQPIVDLKTGDPSHFEARARFSGEMTEDTIAMMEALGVSDAFDLAVAIKVLGIAESRAAHGQSVAFNISGKTICAPSNFGLLAGLLARKRALAGKLLIEVTESSEVTNLDDAAKGVAALRALGYRVGIDDFGAGAASLTYLHAMPVDFVKFDSALIAKLGQSKRDDVLLAGLVKLCRELGVTTIAERIETAEQGAAAKAMGFDLGQGYLYGKPAAELPVPQVTFAAKRKGIQESWA
;
A
#
# COMPACT_ATOMS: atom_id res chain seq x y z
N MET A 1 7.60 20.11 22.74
CA MET A 1 8.05 20.99 21.64
C MET A 1 8.61 20.23 20.43
N ILE A 2 9.38 19.17 20.60
CA ILE A 2 9.97 18.39 19.47
C ILE A 2 8.92 17.62 18.64
N GLU A 3 7.86 17.11 19.27
CA GLU A 3 6.78 16.41 18.56
C GLU A 3 5.91 17.34 17.69
N ALA A 4 5.56 18.50 18.20
CA ALA A 4 4.78 19.48 17.44
C ALA A 4 5.54 19.99 16.20
N ALA A 5 6.86 20.20 16.30
CA ALA A 5 7.69 20.61 15.17
C ALA A 5 7.83 19.50 14.11
N ARG A 6 7.82 18.22 14.51
CA ARG A 6 7.82 17.07 13.57
C ARG A 6 6.48 16.92 12.86
N LEU A 7 5.37 17.01 13.57
CA LEU A 7 4.02 16.95 12.98
C LEU A 7 3.81 18.11 11.99
N LEU A 8 4.25 19.31 12.33
CA LEU A 8 4.27 20.44 11.41
C LEU A 8 5.15 20.20 10.20
N GLY A 9 6.33 19.58 10.35
CA GLY A 9 7.19 19.21 9.22
C GLY A 9 6.52 18.25 8.23
N PHE A 10 5.78 17.25 8.71
CA PHE A 10 5.01 16.35 7.85
C PHE A 10 3.81 17.04 7.19
N ALA A 11 3.14 17.93 7.91
CA ALA A 11 2.03 18.69 7.36
C ALA A 11 2.52 19.65 6.26
N PHE A 12 3.66 20.33 6.44
CA PHE A 12 4.29 21.19 5.43
C PHE A 12 4.92 20.44 4.25
N ALA A 13 5.26 19.16 4.42
CA ALA A 13 5.68 18.33 3.28
C ALA A 13 4.56 18.16 2.25
N ASN A 14 3.28 18.30 2.66
CA ASN A 14 2.11 18.06 1.83
C ASN A 14 1.25 19.30 1.53
N ALA A 15 1.55 20.47 2.14
CA ALA A 15 0.76 21.69 1.97
C ALA A 15 1.64 22.94 2.03
N ASP A 16 1.26 23.98 1.29
CA ASP A 16 1.95 25.28 1.32
C ASP A 16 1.43 26.17 2.44
N PHE A 17 0.17 25.94 2.87
CA PHE A 17 -0.48 26.68 3.93
C PHE A 17 -1.45 25.78 4.70
N LEU A 18 -1.39 25.85 6.01
CA LEU A 18 -2.22 25.09 6.95
C LEU A 18 -3.05 26.06 7.77
N PHE A 19 -4.32 25.78 7.97
CA PHE A 19 -5.19 26.56 8.83
C PHE A 19 -6.27 25.69 9.47
N GLU A 20 -6.78 26.13 10.61
CA GLU A 20 -7.90 25.51 11.29
C GLU A 20 -9.06 26.50 11.39
N VAL A 21 -10.26 25.97 11.17
CA VAL A 21 -11.50 26.74 11.34
C VAL A 21 -12.35 26.15 12.45
N ASP A 22 -13.00 27.03 13.20
CA ASP A 22 -13.98 26.62 14.20
C ASP A 22 -15.34 26.28 13.57
N GLY A 23 -16.33 25.93 14.39
CA GLY A 23 -17.67 25.60 13.94
C GLY A 23 -18.42 26.75 13.27
N SER A 24 -17.95 28.01 13.43
CA SER A 24 -18.51 29.20 12.75
C SER A 24 -17.83 29.46 11.39
N GLY A 25 -16.74 28.75 11.07
CA GLY A 25 -15.92 28.98 9.88
C GLY A 25 -14.88 30.09 10.06
N THR A 26 -14.59 30.50 11.31
CA THR A 26 -13.53 31.46 11.64
C THR A 26 -12.20 30.75 11.75
N VAL A 27 -11.14 31.32 11.17
CA VAL A 27 -9.78 30.77 11.26
C VAL A 27 -9.24 30.97 12.68
N VAL A 28 -8.98 29.88 13.39
CA VAL A 28 -8.47 29.90 14.77
C VAL A 28 -6.96 29.67 14.84
N PHE A 29 -6.39 29.08 13.79
CA PHE A 29 -4.97 28.85 13.64
C PHE A 29 -4.60 28.93 12.16
N ALA A 30 -3.42 29.48 11.86
CA ALA A 30 -2.87 29.48 10.51
C ALA A 30 -1.34 29.49 10.55
N THR A 31 -0.72 28.71 9.66
CA THR A 31 0.74 28.65 9.51
C THR A 31 1.11 28.24 8.09
N GLY A 32 2.26 28.68 7.59
CA GLY A 32 2.77 28.34 6.26
C GLY A 32 3.49 29.51 5.59
N ALA A 33 4.23 29.18 4.53
CA ALA A 33 5.05 30.13 3.78
C ALA A 33 4.42 30.61 2.46
N ALA A 34 3.10 30.41 2.29
CA ALA A 34 2.42 30.69 1.03
C ALA A 34 1.92 32.14 0.93
N THR A 35 2.80 33.12 1.12
CA THR A 35 2.48 34.56 0.96
C THR A 35 1.94 34.91 -0.43
N ASP A 36 2.18 34.06 -1.41
CA ASP A 36 1.65 34.19 -2.77
C ASP A 36 0.27 33.54 -2.97
N LEU A 37 -0.19 32.71 -2.04
CA LEU A 37 -1.54 32.14 -2.03
C LEU A 37 -2.49 32.91 -1.10
N VAL A 38 -2.00 33.31 0.07
CA VAL A 38 -2.78 33.97 1.11
C VAL A 38 -2.10 35.27 1.51
N GLN A 39 -2.81 36.40 1.34
CA GLN A 39 -2.28 37.72 1.67
C GLN A 39 -2.77 38.16 3.04
N GLY A 40 -1.83 38.59 3.90
CA GLY A 40 -2.08 39.17 5.20
C GLY A 40 -2.48 38.13 6.27
N ASP A 41 -2.74 38.69 7.48
CA ASP A 41 -3.17 37.87 8.62
C ASP A 41 -4.61 37.41 8.46
N VAL A 42 -4.84 36.10 8.60
CA VAL A 42 -6.14 35.43 8.41
C VAL A 42 -6.76 34.95 9.74
N VAL A 43 -5.98 34.87 10.81
CA VAL A 43 -6.47 34.40 12.11
C VAL A 43 -7.51 35.38 12.66
N GLY A 44 -8.58 34.86 13.22
CA GLY A 44 -9.73 35.63 13.68
C GLY A 44 -10.69 36.12 12.58
N LYS A 45 -10.41 35.80 11.31
CA LYS A 45 -11.29 36.14 10.18
C LYS A 45 -12.01 34.91 9.64
N SER A 46 -13.15 35.13 8.95
CA SER A 46 -13.84 34.05 8.27
C SER A 46 -12.96 33.46 7.15
N ALA A 47 -12.79 32.13 7.14
CA ALA A 47 -12.05 31.42 6.11
C ALA A 47 -12.67 31.59 4.70
N ALA A 48 -13.96 31.90 4.60
CA ALA A 48 -14.63 32.22 3.36
C ALA A 48 -13.96 33.36 2.58
N ARG A 49 -13.27 34.29 3.28
CA ARG A 49 -12.52 35.40 2.65
C ARG A 49 -11.30 34.97 1.86
N LEU A 50 -10.83 33.75 2.08
CA LEU A 50 -9.70 33.18 1.32
C LEU A 50 -10.08 32.86 -0.13
N PHE A 51 -11.36 32.73 -0.43
CA PHE A 51 -11.89 32.25 -1.69
C PHE A 51 -12.70 33.32 -2.43
N THR A 52 -12.91 33.14 -3.74
CA THR A 52 -13.91 33.94 -4.48
C THR A 52 -15.30 33.67 -3.92
N ILE A 53 -16.25 34.57 -4.16
CA ILE A 53 -17.63 34.50 -3.60
C ILE A 53 -18.28 33.14 -3.88
N SER A 54 -18.17 32.63 -5.11
CA SER A 54 -18.75 31.33 -5.50
C SER A 54 -18.07 30.15 -4.80
N GLU A 55 -16.74 30.19 -4.64
CA GLU A 55 -15.97 29.12 -4.01
C GLU A 55 -16.06 29.17 -2.48
N ALA A 56 -16.25 30.35 -1.90
CA ALA A 56 -16.52 30.53 -0.47
C ALA A 56 -17.79 29.80 -0.02
N ALA A 57 -18.85 29.82 -0.85
CA ALA A 57 -20.08 29.09 -0.59
C ALA A 57 -19.84 27.57 -0.59
N LYS A 58 -19.07 27.04 -1.57
CA LYS A 58 -18.67 25.62 -1.63
C LYS A 58 -17.85 25.22 -0.41
N PHE A 59 -16.83 26.00 -0.06
CA PHE A 59 -15.99 25.75 1.12
C PHE A 59 -16.85 25.67 2.39
N THR A 60 -17.75 26.63 2.60
CA THR A 60 -18.64 26.67 3.77
C THR A 60 -19.58 25.47 3.82
N THR A 61 -20.13 25.06 2.67
CA THR A 61 -21.00 23.87 2.59
C THR A 61 -20.22 22.60 2.95
N LEU A 62 -19.03 22.45 2.40
CA LEU A 62 -18.17 21.29 2.68
C LEU A 62 -17.75 21.21 4.15
N THR A 63 -17.34 22.32 4.77
CA THR A 63 -16.97 22.35 6.19
C THR A 63 -18.14 21.98 7.10
N ARG A 64 -19.37 22.41 6.76
CA ARG A 64 -20.58 22.07 7.52
C ARG A 64 -21.01 20.61 7.37
N SER A 65 -20.76 20.01 6.23
CA SER A 65 -21.17 18.62 5.93
C SER A 65 -20.20 17.56 6.52
N LEU A 66 -18.98 17.95 6.91
CA LEU A 66 -17.99 17.02 7.46
C LEU A 66 -18.40 16.52 8.85
N ALA A 67 -18.59 15.20 8.99
CA ALA A 67 -18.74 14.56 10.30
C ALA A 67 -17.39 14.40 11.01
N LYS A 68 -17.40 14.05 12.30
CA LYS A 68 -16.17 13.78 13.05
C LYS A 68 -15.47 12.55 12.47
N GLY A 69 -14.19 12.70 12.14
CA GLY A 69 -13.39 11.67 11.49
C GLY A 69 -13.38 11.74 9.96
N ASP A 70 -14.25 12.56 9.36
CA ASP A 70 -14.32 12.68 7.91
C ASP A 70 -13.19 13.53 7.33
N ARG A 71 -12.75 13.12 6.15
CA ARG A 71 -11.85 13.86 5.27
C ARG A 71 -12.55 14.23 3.98
N ALA A 72 -12.31 15.44 3.48
CA ALA A 72 -12.81 15.91 2.19
C ALA A 72 -11.68 16.57 1.39
N GLY A 73 -11.66 16.34 0.09
CA GLY A 73 -10.65 16.88 -0.82
C GLY A 73 -9.49 15.91 -1.10
N PRO A 74 -8.48 16.38 -1.89
CA PRO A 74 -8.30 17.78 -2.28
C PRO A 74 -9.29 18.24 -3.37
N PHE A 75 -9.86 19.43 -3.18
CA PHE A 75 -10.70 20.13 -4.18
C PHE A 75 -9.93 21.30 -4.76
N ARG A 76 -10.13 21.63 -6.03
CA ARG A 76 -9.63 22.89 -6.60
C ARG A 76 -10.63 24.00 -6.32
N LEU A 77 -10.19 25.03 -5.61
CA LEU A 77 -10.97 26.22 -5.33
C LEU A 77 -10.19 27.48 -5.75
N LYS A 78 -10.88 28.48 -6.29
CA LYS A 78 -10.27 29.77 -6.61
C LYS A 78 -10.20 30.65 -5.36
N LEU A 79 -8.98 31.10 -5.07
CA LEU A 79 -8.70 32.06 -4.02
C LEU A 79 -9.18 33.46 -4.40
N ALA A 80 -9.40 34.32 -3.39
CA ALA A 80 -9.83 35.71 -3.57
C ALA A 80 -8.90 36.52 -4.50
N GLY A 81 -7.61 36.17 -4.55
CA GLY A 81 -6.62 36.73 -5.47
C GLY A 81 -6.64 36.14 -6.89
N GLY A 82 -7.67 35.36 -7.25
CA GLY A 82 -7.84 34.79 -8.61
C GLY A 82 -7.00 33.55 -8.91
N LYS A 83 -6.06 33.17 -8.03
CA LYS A 83 -5.27 31.93 -8.15
C LYS A 83 -6.07 30.72 -7.72
N GLU A 84 -5.77 29.57 -8.28
CA GLU A 84 -6.33 28.31 -7.83
C GLU A 84 -5.46 27.68 -6.72
N ALA A 85 -6.11 27.00 -5.79
CA ALA A 85 -5.46 26.18 -4.77
C ALA A 85 -6.17 24.84 -4.63
N ALA A 86 -5.40 23.79 -4.33
CA ALA A 86 -5.94 22.52 -3.89
C ALA A 86 -6.21 22.61 -2.38
N VAL A 87 -7.43 22.34 -1.97
CA VAL A 87 -7.92 22.43 -0.58
C VAL A 87 -8.30 21.06 -0.10
N ALA A 88 -7.72 20.60 1.00
CA ALA A 88 -8.19 19.41 1.70
C ALA A 88 -8.58 19.78 3.13
N MET A 89 -9.58 19.08 3.68
CA MET A 89 -10.16 19.32 4.98
C MET A 89 -10.26 18.02 5.77
N PHE A 90 -10.04 18.09 7.07
CA PHE A 90 -10.18 16.95 7.96
C PHE A 90 -10.74 17.39 9.31
N ARG A 91 -11.82 16.75 9.76
CA ARG A 91 -12.40 16.99 11.08
C ARG A 91 -11.90 15.95 12.07
N LEU A 92 -10.87 16.30 12.84
CA LEU A 92 -10.28 15.42 13.84
C LEU A 92 -11.32 15.07 14.93
N PRO A 93 -11.48 13.77 15.29
CA PRO A 93 -12.42 13.35 16.32
C PRO A 93 -12.15 14.00 17.69
N GLN A 94 -10.89 14.29 17.97
CA GLN A 94 -10.41 14.78 19.29
C GLN A 94 -10.35 16.30 19.41
N ASN A 95 -10.52 17.06 18.32
CA ASN A 95 -10.35 18.52 18.27
C ASN A 95 -11.68 19.30 18.40
N GLY A 96 -12.67 18.76 19.09
CA GLY A 96 -13.95 19.44 19.29
C GLY A 96 -14.68 19.67 17.96
N ASN A 97 -14.95 20.95 17.65
CA ASN A 97 -15.64 21.37 16.43
C ASN A 97 -14.71 21.98 15.36
N GLN A 98 -13.40 21.85 15.55
CA GLN A 98 -12.41 22.42 14.64
C GLN A 98 -12.18 21.50 13.44
N ILE A 99 -11.92 22.12 12.28
CA ILE A 99 -11.60 21.45 11.03
C ILE A 99 -10.24 21.93 10.57
N SER A 100 -9.29 21.01 10.44
CA SER A 100 -7.96 21.29 9.90
C SER A 100 -8.04 21.32 8.37
N CYS A 101 -7.52 22.39 7.78
CA CYS A 101 -7.54 22.64 6.34
C CYS A 101 -6.12 22.83 5.81
N THR A 102 -5.89 22.34 4.60
CA THR A 102 -4.63 22.54 3.87
C THR A 102 -4.89 23.26 2.56
N LEU A 103 -4.01 24.20 2.19
CA LEU A 103 -3.95 24.79 0.86
C LEU A 103 -2.61 24.42 0.23
N SER A 104 -2.66 23.94 -1.01
CA SER A 104 -1.47 23.67 -1.82
C SER A 104 -1.61 24.39 -3.15
N LYS A 105 -0.50 24.86 -3.71
CA LYS A 105 -0.50 25.37 -5.09
C LYS A 105 -1.01 24.28 -6.02
N PRO A 106 -1.88 24.59 -6.98
CA PRO A 106 -2.21 23.67 -8.04
C PRO A 106 -1.01 23.60 -9.00
N GLY A 107 -0.09 22.80 -8.66
CA GLY A 107 1.08 22.44 -9.42
C GLY A 107 1.43 21.04 -8.98
N VAL A 108 1.74 20.19 -9.95
CA VAL A 108 2.29 18.87 -9.69
C VAL A 108 3.50 19.07 -8.77
N ARG A 109 3.32 18.93 -7.45
CA ARG A 109 4.46 18.53 -6.64
C ARG A 109 4.80 17.14 -7.19
N ASN A 110 5.91 17.05 -7.88
CA ASN A 110 6.50 15.81 -8.35
C ASN A 110 6.82 14.94 -7.11
N ILE A 111 5.78 14.35 -6.50
CA ILE A 111 5.92 13.27 -5.55
C ILE A 111 6.28 12.07 -6.41
N GLY A 112 7.58 11.82 -6.53
CA GLY A 112 8.13 10.75 -7.35
C GLY A 112 8.66 11.18 -8.73
N ALA A 113 8.98 12.46 -8.97
CA ALA A 113 9.93 12.78 -10.02
C ALA A 113 11.25 12.10 -9.67
N GLY A 114 11.59 11.04 -10.39
CA GLY A 114 12.94 10.51 -10.37
C GLY A 114 13.93 11.65 -10.66
N LYS A 115 15.20 11.47 -10.30
CA LYS A 115 16.30 12.43 -10.54
C LYS A 115 16.34 13.02 -11.96
N ASN A 116 15.50 12.52 -12.89
CA ASN A 116 15.45 12.75 -14.32
C ASN A 116 14.25 13.57 -14.83
N GLY A 117 13.43 14.15 -13.92
CA GLY A 117 12.32 15.04 -14.32
C GLY A 117 11.04 14.34 -14.80
N LEU A 118 11.03 13.00 -14.91
CA LEU A 118 9.84 12.21 -15.23
C LEU A 118 9.16 11.71 -13.96
N ALA A 119 7.83 11.79 -13.88
CA ALA A 119 7.06 11.17 -12.83
C ALA A 119 7.21 9.63 -12.91
N ASN A 120 7.19 8.94 -11.76
CA ASN A 120 6.97 7.49 -11.75
C ASN A 120 5.50 7.17 -12.08
N ARG A 121 5.14 5.88 -12.17
CA ARG A 121 3.79 5.44 -12.51
C ARG A 121 2.70 6.09 -11.66
N ASP A 122 2.86 6.10 -10.34
CA ASP A 122 1.86 6.66 -9.42
C ASP A 122 1.78 8.18 -9.53
N GLY A 123 2.91 8.84 -9.66
CA GLY A 123 2.98 10.28 -9.92
C GLY A 123 2.37 10.66 -11.27
N PHE A 124 2.55 9.83 -12.31
CA PHE A 124 1.89 10.00 -13.60
C PHE A 124 0.38 9.87 -13.49
N LEU A 125 -0.12 8.80 -12.85
CA LEU A 125 -1.54 8.58 -12.65
C LEU A 125 -2.19 9.72 -11.87
N ALA A 126 -1.54 10.18 -10.79
CA ALA A 126 -2.02 11.33 -10.02
C ALA A 126 -2.08 12.62 -10.84
N ALA A 127 -1.07 12.87 -11.68
CA ALA A 127 -1.05 14.03 -12.59
C ALA A 127 -2.09 13.89 -13.70
N ALA A 128 -2.19 12.70 -14.32
CA ALA A 128 -3.14 12.41 -15.39
C ALA A 128 -4.58 12.61 -14.93
N SER A 129 -4.95 12.10 -13.75
CA SER A 129 -6.29 12.28 -13.15
C SER A 129 -6.68 13.74 -12.95
N GLN A 130 -5.69 14.64 -12.79
CA GLN A 130 -5.96 16.07 -12.59
C GLN A 130 -6.12 16.86 -13.90
N VAL A 131 -5.45 16.43 -14.98
CA VAL A 131 -5.35 17.23 -16.21
C VAL A 131 -6.08 16.61 -17.40
N ALA A 132 -6.43 15.31 -17.34
CA ALA A 132 -7.07 14.60 -18.43
C ALA A 132 -8.50 15.10 -18.65
N CYS A 133 -8.81 15.50 -19.88
CA CYS A 133 -10.11 15.97 -20.32
C CYS A 133 -10.67 15.05 -21.43
N GLU A 134 -11.94 15.17 -21.73
CA GLU A 134 -12.61 14.40 -22.78
C GLU A 134 -11.96 14.57 -24.17
N ASN A 135 -11.34 15.73 -24.45
CA ASN A 135 -10.69 16.01 -25.73
C ASN A 135 -9.21 15.54 -25.78
N ASP A 136 -8.72 14.91 -24.75
CA ASP A 136 -7.37 14.41 -24.67
C ASP A 136 -7.25 12.95 -25.14
N ALA A 137 -6.01 12.51 -25.32
CA ALA A 137 -5.65 11.13 -25.52
C ALA A 137 -4.54 10.71 -24.53
N LEU A 138 -4.59 9.47 -24.10
CA LEU A 138 -3.49 8.79 -23.44
C LEU A 138 -2.63 8.14 -24.54
N ALA A 139 -1.39 8.59 -24.68
CA ALA A 139 -0.39 7.93 -25.50
C ALA A 139 0.51 7.07 -24.59
N LEU A 140 0.62 5.80 -24.93
CA LEU A 140 1.47 4.81 -24.29
C LEU A 140 2.62 4.48 -25.24
N VAL A 141 3.84 4.60 -24.78
CA VAL A 141 5.05 4.38 -25.57
C VAL A 141 5.89 3.31 -24.93
N ASP A 142 6.24 2.28 -25.67
CA ASP A 142 7.18 1.24 -25.23
C ASP A 142 8.47 1.28 -26.03
N LEU A 143 9.58 1.11 -25.33
CA LEU A 143 10.96 1.07 -25.83
C LEU A 143 11.62 -0.23 -25.37
N PRO A 144 11.31 -1.40 -25.96
CA PRO A 144 11.69 -2.72 -25.45
C PRO A 144 13.20 -2.90 -25.20
N GLY A 145 14.05 -2.23 -25.99
CA GLY A 145 15.50 -2.27 -25.85
C GLY A 145 16.08 -1.39 -24.74
N LEU A 146 15.29 -0.43 -24.21
CA LEU A 146 15.77 0.57 -23.25
C LEU A 146 16.33 -0.03 -21.95
N PRO A 147 15.73 -1.05 -21.32
CA PRO A 147 16.27 -1.62 -20.08
C PRO A 147 17.67 -2.21 -20.24
N LYS A 148 17.94 -2.90 -21.36
CA LYS A 148 19.27 -3.47 -21.65
C LYS A 148 20.30 -2.36 -21.87
N MET A 149 19.92 -1.31 -22.57
CA MET A 149 20.79 -0.15 -22.82
C MET A 149 21.14 0.58 -21.52
N VAL A 150 20.13 0.89 -20.70
CA VAL A 150 20.33 1.56 -19.39
C VAL A 150 21.20 0.71 -18.45
N ALA A 151 21.05 -0.61 -18.47
CA ALA A 151 21.87 -1.51 -17.65
C ALA A 151 23.36 -1.54 -18.05
N ALA A 152 23.69 -1.16 -19.28
CA ALA A 152 25.06 -1.07 -19.80
C ALA A 152 25.70 0.31 -19.60
N MET A 153 24.95 1.31 -19.14
CA MET A 153 25.39 2.69 -18.93
C MET A 153 25.73 2.99 -17.48
N SER A 154 26.54 4.01 -17.25
CA SER A 154 26.72 4.60 -15.92
C SER A 154 25.43 5.32 -15.44
N GLU A 155 25.33 5.58 -14.13
CA GLU A 155 24.18 6.29 -13.54
C GLU A 155 24.01 7.70 -14.15
N GLU A 156 25.10 8.37 -14.48
CA GLU A 156 25.10 9.69 -15.11
C GLU A 156 24.60 9.67 -16.56
N GLU A 157 25.07 8.71 -17.36
CA GLU A 157 24.66 8.54 -18.76
C GLU A 157 23.20 8.12 -18.87
N SER A 158 22.78 7.15 -18.04
CA SER A 158 21.38 6.73 -17.97
C SER A 158 20.46 7.87 -17.54
N GLY A 159 20.90 8.70 -16.59
CA GLY A 159 20.22 9.90 -16.16
C GLY A 159 20.03 10.92 -17.30
N LYS A 160 21.07 11.18 -18.08
CA LYS A 160 21.01 12.07 -19.26
C LYS A 160 20.06 11.54 -20.33
N LEU A 161 20.12 10.24 -20.64
CA LEU A 161 19.24 9.60 -21.61
C LEU A 161 17.77 9.71 -21.21
N LEU A 162 17.43 9.33 -19.97
CA LEU A 162 16.05 9.43 -19.47
C LEU A 162 15.57 10.88 -19.38
N GLY A 163 16.45 11.82 -19.05
CA GLY A 163 16.17 13.25 -19.07
C GLY A 163 15.87 13.77 -20.49
N SER A 164 16.60 13.28 -21.51
CA SER A 164 16.34 13.61 -22.90
C SER A 164 14.99 13.09 -23.40
N ILE A 165 14.63 11.85 -23.01
CA ILE A 165 13.29 11.29 -23.27
C ILE A 165 12.23 12.17 -22.61
N GLY A 166 12.38 12.51 -21.34
CA GLY A 166 11.45 13.38 -20.62
C GLY A 166 11.27 14.74 -21.26
N ALA A 167 12.36 15.36 -21.70
CA ALA A 167 12.33 16.64 -22.42
C ALA A 167 11.62 16.53 -23.78
N ALA A 168 11.80 15.41 -24.50
CA ALA A 168 11.09 15.14 -25.75
C ALA A 168 9.58 15.02 -25.54
N LEU A 169 9.17 14.30 -24.51
CA LEU A 169 7.77 14.14 -24.13
C LEU A 169 7.14 15.49 -23.75
N GLY A 170 7.85 16.32 -22.99
CA GLY A 170 7.42 17.68 -22.66
C GLY A 170 7.25 18.57 -23.89
N LYS A 171 8.21 18.56 -24.84
CA LYS A 171 8.13 19.28 -26.11
C LYS A 171 7.00 18.79 -27.03
N ALA A 172 6.52 17.57 -26.82
CA ALA A 172 5.37 17.04 -27.54
C ALA A 172 4.02 17.61 -27.08
N GLY A 173 4.00 18.54 -26.13
CA GLY A 173 2.76 19.14 -25.59
C GLY A 173 2.10 18.29 -24.52
N ALA A 174 2.86 17.47 -23.82
CA ALA A 174 2.33 16.65 -22.73
C ALA A 174 1.78 17.51 -21.59
N LYS A 175 0.51 17.30 -21.23
CA LYS A 175 -0.13 17.84 -20.01
C LYS A 175 0.35 17.09 -18.76
N ALA A 176 0.60 15.79 -18.92
CA ALA A 176 1.25 14.92 -17.94
C ALA A 176 2.12 13.90 -18.68
N ALA A 177 3.28 13.57 -18.12
CA ALA A 177 4.17 12.53 -18.63
C ALA A 177 4.84 11.79 -17.49
N GLY A 178 5.04 10.48 -17.65
CA GLY A 178 5.72 9.66 -16.66
C GLY A 178 6.25 8.35 -17.20
N ARG A 179 7.16 7.73 -16.44
CA ARG A 179 7.69 6.41 -16.70
C ARG A 179 6.82 5.37 -15.99
N LEU A 180 6.24 4.45 -16.75
CA LEU A 180 5.29 3.45 -16.25
C LEU A 180 5.99 2.15 -15.86
N SER A 181 7.02 1.75 -16.61
CA SER A 181 7.86 0.59 -16.39
C SER A 181 9.32 0.89 -16.81
N PRO A 182 10.27 -0.05 -16.65
CA PRO A 182 11.64 0.16 -17.15
C PRO A 182 11.73 0.49 -18.64
N SER A 183 10.78 0.06 -19.48
CA SER A 183 10.75 0.33 -20.93
C SER A 183 9.65 1.27 -21.37
N SER A 184 8.61 1.51 -20.55
CA SER A 184 7.39 2.16 -21.02
C SER A 184 7.11 3.52 -20.37
N PHE A 185 6.43 4.39 -21.13
CA PHE A 185 6.08 5.76 -20.77
C PHE A 185 4.63 6.06 -21.09
N GLY A 186 4.00 6.91 -20.27
CA GLY A 186 2.64 7.39 -20.46
C GLY A 186 2.61 8.91 -20.62
N ILE A 187 1.70 9.39 -21.47
CA ILE A 187 1.57 10.82 -21.78
C ILE A 187 0.09 11.15 -21.92
N ILE A 188 -0.35 12.22 -21.29
CA ILE A 188 -1.65 12.84 -21.58
C ILE A 188 -1.39 14.08 -22.44
N ALA A 189 -2.01 14.15 -23.60
CA ALA A 189 -1.92 15.30 -24.50
C ALA A 189 -3.24 15.47 -25.28
N GLU A 190 -3.42 16.61 -25.96
CA GLU A 190 -4.57 16.82 -26.84
C GLU A 190 -4.61 15.78 -27.96
N ALA A 191 -5.80 15.20 -28.20
CA ALA A 191 -5.98 14.16 -29.21
C ALA A 191 -5.64 14.62 -30.64
N VAL A 192 -5.84 15.91 -30.93
CA VAL A 192 -5.53 16.50 -32.25
C VAL A 192 -4.23 17.30 -32.17
N GLY A 193 -3.16 16.76 -32.75
CA GLY A 193 -1.85 17.42 -32.87
C GLY A 193 -0.85 17.14 -31.76
N GLY A 194 -1.29 16.85 -30.52
CA GLY A 194 -0.38 16.60 -29.37
C GLY A 194 0.37 15.27 -29.44
N THR A 195 -0.31 14.22 -29.88
CA THR A 195 0.24 12.85 -29.99
C THR A 195 0.79 12.53 -31.39
N ALA A 196 0.47 13.35 -32.39
CA ALA A 196 0.92 13.11 -33.74
C ALA A 196 2.45 13.06 -33.85
N LYS A 197 2.95 11.93 -34.39
CA LYS A 197 4.40 11.70 -34.60
C LYS A 197 5.23 11.70 -33.31
N LEU A 198 4.66 11.29 -32.20
CA LEU A 198 5.35 11.23 -30.90
C LEU A 198 6.61 10.37 -30.98
N GLY A 199 6.52 9.18 -31.58
CA GLY A 199 7.68 8.32 -31.83
C GLY A 199 8.79 9.01 -32.66
N GLN A 200 8.41 9.84 -33.67
CA GLN A 200 9.40 10.62 -34.42
C GLN A 200 10.05 11.70 -33.55
N LYS A 201 9.27 12.38 -32.70
CA LYS A 201 9.81 13.39 -31.75
C LYS A 201 10.76 12.77 -30.74
N ILE A 202 10.44 11.58 -30.24
CA ILE A 202 11.32 10.82 -29.33
C ILE A 202 12.61 10.46 -30.07
N ARG A 203 12.54 9.89 -31.28
CA ARG A 203 13.74 9.58 -32.09
C ARG A 203 14.61 10.80 -32.32
N ALA A 204 14.01 11.93 -32.71
CA ALA A 204 14.74 13.17 -32.90
C ALA A 204 15.43 13.68 -31.63
N ALA A 205 14.83 13.46 -30.46
CA ALA A 205 15.41 13.85 -29.18
C ALA A 205 16.52 12.91 -28.68
N LEU A 206 16.48 11.65 -29.10
CA LEU A 206 17.52 10.66 -28.81
C LEU A 206 18.79 10.91 -29.65
N GLY A 207 18.68 11.69 -30.77
CA GLY A 207 19.80 12.07 -31.62
C GLY A 207 20.48 10.89 -32.33
N GLU A 208 21.75 11.06 -32.71
CA GLU A 208 22.61 10.01 -33.31
C GLU A 208 23.26 9.08 -32.24
N THR A 209 22.61 8.89 -31.12
CA THR A 209 23.08 7.96 -30.07
C THR A 209 22.66 6.53 -30.43
N ASP A 210 23.26 5.53 -29.77
CA ASP A 210 22.87 4.11 -29.89
C ASP A 210 21.36 3.89 -29.59
N ALA A 211 20.75 4.85 -28.89
CA ALA A 211 19.31 4.88 -28.58
C ALA A 211 18.43 5.15 -29.83
N SER A 212 18.96 5.72 -30.91
CA SER A 212 18.20 5.94 -32.15
C SER A 212 17.78 4.63 -32.83
N SER A 213 18.45 3.52 -32.53
CA SER A 213 18.15 2.17 -33.04
C SER A 213 17.04 1.46 -32.28
N LEU A 214 16.54 2.02 -31.15
CA LEU A 214 15.47 1.41 -30.40
C LEU A 214 14.16 1.35 -31.18
N SER A 215 13.48 0.21 -31.12
CA SER A 215 12.09 0.11 -31.56
C SER A 215 11.21 0.97 -30.68
N ILE A 216 10.27 1.70 -31.28
CA ILE A 216 9.29 2.51 -30.56
C ILE A 216 7.91 1.98 -30.95
N GLU A 217 7.22 1.45 -29.96
CA GLU A 217 5.84 1.02 -30.08
C GLU A 217 4.94 2.06 -29.44
N GLU A 218 3.93 2.51 -30.16
CA GLU A 218 3.04 3.59 -29.70
C GLU A 218 1.58 3.12 -29.76
N THR A 219 0.87 3.27 -28.65
CA THR A 219 -0.56 2.99 -28.53
C THR A 219 -1.28 4.25 -28.09
N LEU A 220 -2.37 4.58 -28.77
CA LEU A 220 -3.20 5.73 -28.45
C LEU A 220 -4.57 5.28 -27.95
N VAL A 221 -5.00 5.84 -26.82
CA VAL A 221 -6.35 5.65 -26.26
C VAL A 221 -7.02 7.02 -26.19
N SER A 222 -8.09 7.19 -26.96
CA SER A 222 -8.89 8.42 -26.92
C SER A 222 -9.65 8.50 -25.61
N LEU A 223 -9.59 9.64 -24.92
CA LEU A 223 -10.35 9.86 -23.68
C LEU A 223 -11.80 10.31 -23.93
N LYS A 224 -12.23 10.37 -25.20
CA LYS A 224 -13.62 10.62 -25.57
C LYS A 224 -14.51 9.43 -25.18
N GLY A 225 -15.63 9.72 -24.50
CA GLY A 225 -16.60 8.68 -24.17
C GLY A 225 -17.93 9.30 -23.79
N LYS A 226 -18.97 9.08 -24.61
CA LYS A 226 -20.34 9.52 -24.27
C LYS A 226 -20.82 8.74 -23.04
N GLY A 227 -21.28 9.46 -22.02
CA GLY A 227 -21.84 8.87 -20.80
C GLY A 227 -20.81 8.38 -19.78
N ILE A 228 -19.50 8.58 -20.03
CA ILE A 228 -18.43 8.26 -19.08
C ILE A 228 -18.15 9.46 -18.18
N SER A 229 -18.33 9.29 -16.87
CA SER A 229 -17.99 10.31 -15.87
C SER A 229 -16.48 10.47 -15.71
N ASP A 230 -16.04 11.60 -15.11
CA ASP A 230 -14.61 11.81 -14.84
C ASP A 230 -14.01 10.73 -13.91
N ALA A 231 -14.78 10.26 -12.92
CA ALA A 231 -14.37 9.17 -12.04
C ALA A 231 -14.20 7.84 -12.80
N GLN A 232 -15.09 7.52 -13.73
CA GLN A 232 -14.97 6.33 -14.58
C GLN A 232 -13.79 6.44 -15.55
N ARG A 233 -13.54 7.65 -16.08
CA ARG A 233 -12.36 7.92 -16.93
C ARG A 233 -11.06 7.70 -16.15
N ASP A 234 -10.99 8.15 -14.90
CA ASP A 234 -9.83 7.91 -14.04
C ASP A 234 -9.60 6.41 -13.77
N LEU A 235 -10.66 5.64 -13.52
CA LEU A 235 -10.56 4.18 -13.38
C LEU A 235 -10.02 3.52 -14.65
N VAL A 236 -10.49 3.93 -15.83
CA VAL A 236 -9.99 3.39 -17.11
C VAL A 236 -8.54 3.79 -17.34
N LEU A 237 -8.15 5.02 -17.03
CA LEU A 237 -6.75 5.44 -17.13
C LEU A 237 -5.85 4.54 -16.29
N ARG A 238 -6.21 4.28 -15.04
CA ARG A 238 -5.46 3.38 -14.15
C ARG A 238 -5.39 1.97 -14.72
N TYR A 239 -6.52 1.41 -15.10
CA TYR A 239 -6.60 0.07 -15.69
C TYR A 239 -5.72 -0.07 -16.93
N VAL A 240 -5.82 0.86 -17.88
CA VAL A 240 -5.04 0.84 -19.14
C VAL A 240 -3.54 0.97 -18.85
N VAL A 241 -3.16 1.90 -17.96
CA VAL A 241 -1.76 2.10 -17.58
C VAL A 241 -1.20 0.86 -16.89
N ASP A 242 -1.97 0.21 -16.02
CA ASP A 242 -1.56 -0.99 -15.30
C ASP A 242 -1.36 -2.16 -16.24
N LYS A 243 -2.29 -2.39 -17.16
CA LYS A 243 -2.20 -3.43 -18.19
C LYS A 243 -1.02 -3.21 -19.12
N PHE A 244 -0.78 -1.97 -19.52
CA PHE A 244 0.35 -1.64 -20.37
C PHE A 244 1.69 -1.81 -19.66
N ALA A 245 1.81 -1.32 -18.44
CA ALA A 245 3.04 -1.41 -17.64
C ALA A 245 3.42 -2.85 -17.30
N SER A 246 2.43 -3.75 -17.15
CA SER A 246 2.65 -5.18 -16.89
C SER A 246 2.85 -6.03 -18.16
N GLY A 247 2.80 -5.43 -19.36
CA GLY A 247 2.90 -6.17 -20.63
C GLY A 247 1.66 -7.02 -20.98
N GLN A 248 0.55 -6.82 -20.26
CA GLN A 248 -0.71 -7.51 -20.47
C GLN A 248 -1.69 -6.75 -21.37
N TRP A 249 -1.24 -5.65 -21.98
CA TRP A 249 -2.08 -4.85 -22.86
C TRP A 249 -2.43 -5.62 -24.13
N GLN A 250 -3.73 -5.79 -24.38
CA GLN A 250 -4.28 -6.43 -25.58
C GLN A 250 -5.22 -5.48 -26.36
N GLY A 251 -5.23 -4.20 -25.98
CA GLY A 251 -6.08 -3.20 -26.61
C GLY A 251 -5.66 -2.86 -28.03
N GLU A 252 -6.64 -2.59 -28.89
CA GLU A 252 -6.38 -2.09 -30.23
C GLU A 252 -5.79 -0.68 -30.19
N ALA A 253 -4.88 -0.40 -31.11
CA ALA A 253 -4.42 0.95 -31.35
C ALA A 253 -5.62 1.84 -31.74
N ALA A 254 -5.73 3.03 -31.13
CA ALA A 254 -6.83 3.97 -31.34
C ALA A 254 -8.21 3.57 -30.77
N SER A 255 -8.27 2.72 -29.73
CA SER A 255 -9.50 2.49 -28.99
C SER A 255 -9.92 3.73 -28.17
N ASP A 256 -11.21 3.84 -27.88
CA ASP A 256 -11.73 4.90 -26.99
C ASP A 256 -11.93 4.42 -25.54
N VAL A 257 -12.11 5.39 -24.65
CA VAL A 257 -12.26 5.11 -23.21
C VAL A 257 -13.55 4.34 -22.90
N ALA A 258 -14.59 4.47 -23.71
CA ALA A 258 -15.85 3.75 -23.48
C ALA A 258 -15.67 2.25 -23.79
N THR A 259 -14.98 1.91 -24.87
CA THR A 259 -14.61 0.54 -25.19
C THR A 259 -13.71 -0.07 -24.10
N GLN A 260 -12.68 0.66 -23.65
CA GLN A 260 -11.80 0.21 -22.58
C GLN A 260 -12.54 0.04 -21.24
N PHE A 261 -13.51 0.90 -20.95
CA PHE A 261 -14.37 0.76 -19.76
C PHE A 261 -15.21 -0.52 -19.82
N GLY A 262 -15.79 -0.82 -21.00
CA GLY A 262 -16.52 -2.08 -21.22
C GLY A 262 -15.65 -3.31 -20.96
N LEU A 263 -14.47 -3.36 -21.56
CA LEU A 263 -13.50 -4.46 -21.38
C LEU A 263 -13.05 -4.59 -19.92
N MET A 264 -12.77 -3.47 -19.25
CA MET A 264 -12.42 -3.45 -17.83
C MET A 264 -13.55 -4.03 -16.97
N MET A 265 -14.79 -3.65 -17.24
CA MET A 265 -15.95 -4.13 -16.48
C MET A 265 -16.17 -5.63 -16.69
N GLU A 266 -16.07 -6.13 -17.93
CA GLU A 266 -16.18 -7.56 -18.23
C GLU A 266 -15.07 -8.37 -17.54
N GLU A 267 -13.82 -7.90 -17.61
CA GLU A 267 -12.70 -8.55 -16.91
C GLU A 267 -12.90 -8.56 -15.39
N THR A 268 -13.34 -7.42 -14.82
CA THR A 268 -13.60 -7.32 -13.39
C THR A 268 -14.71 -8.27 -12.95
N GLN A 269 -15.82 -8.36 -13.71
CA GLN A 269 -16.90 -9.30 -13.42
C GLN A 269 -16.46 -10.76 -13.54
N ARG A 270 -15.67 -11.09 -14.57
CA ARG A 270 -15.10 -12.42 -14.74
C ARG A 270 -14.20 -12.81 -13.58
N LYS A 271 -13.30 -11.90 -13.16
CA LYS A 271 -12.39 -12.12 -12.03
C LYS A 271 -13.16 -12.26 -10.72
N LEU A 272 -14.14 -11.38 -10.47
CA LEU A 272 -14.99 -11.45 -9.27
C LEU A 272 -15.71 -12.79 -9.18
N LYS A 273 -16.30 -13.26 -10.29
CA LYS A 273 -16.95 -14.57 -10.35
C LYS A 273 -15.96 -15.69 -10.06
N GLN A 274 -14.79 -15.70 -10.73
CA GLN A 274 -13.76 -16.71 -10.52
C GLN A 274 -13.28 -16.76 -9.08
N LEU A 275 -13.04 -15.61 -8.44
CA LEU A 275 -12.64 -15.50 -7.04
C LEU A 275 -13.73 -16.03 -6.10
N THR A 276 -14.98 -15.62 -6.34
CA THR A 276 -16.12 -16.07 -5.54
C THR A 276 -16.31 -17.58 -5.62
N ASP A 277 -16.25 -18.15 -6.83
CA ASP A 277 -16.36 -19.61 -7.05
C ASP A 277 -15.19 -20.35 -6.37
N THR A 278 -13.95 -19.86 -6.52
CA THR A 278 -12.75 -20.44 -5.88
C THR A 278 -12.86 -20.44 -4.35
N VAL A 279 -13.36 -19.37 -3.77
CA VAL A 279 -13.57 -19.26 -2.32
C VAL A 279 -14.69 -20.19 -1.86
N ALA A 280 -15.84 -20.21 -2.56
CA ALA A 280 -16.99 -21.04 -2.22
C ALA A 280 -16.67 -22.54 -2.31
N ASP A 281 -15.93 -22.96 -3.34
CA ASP A 281 -15.52 -24.35 -3.55
C ASP A 281 -14.31 -24.74 -2.69
N GLY A 282 -13.67 -23.77 -2.03
CA GLY A 282 -12.41 -23.97 -1.32
C GLY A 282 -11.29 -24.45 -2.25
N ALA A 283 -11.29 -24.04 -3.50
CA ALA A 283 -10.36 -24.47 -4.54
C ALA A 283 -8.99 -23.78 -4.44
N PHE A 284 -8.42 -23.79 -3.25
CA PHE A 284 -7.07 -23.33 -2.93
C PHE A 284 -6.42 -24.29 -1.94
N SER A 285 -5.11 -24.39 -1.95
CA SER A 285 -4.34 -25.18 -0.99
C SER A 285 -3.72 -24.28 0.08
N MET A 286 -3.15 -24.90 1.12
CA MET A 286 -2.38 -24.18 2.14
C MET A 286 -0.91 -24.58 2.03
N SER A 287 -0.02 -23.63 2.24
CA SER A 287 1.40 -23.89 2.50
C SER A 287 1.76 -23.34 3.87
N PHE A 288 2.79 -23.93 4.49
CA PHE A 288 3.16 -23.65 5.86
C PHE A 288 4.61 -23.21 5.92
N GLN A 289 4.87 -22.05 6.50
CA GLN A 289 6.21 -21.53 6.68
C GLN A 289 6.57 -21.51 8.17
N PRO A 290 7.75 -22.05 8.57
CA PRO A 290 8.14 -22.08 9.96
C PRO A 290 8.48 -20.69 10.49
N ILE A 291 8.06 -20.43 11.73
CA ILE A 291 8.49 -19.32 12.57
C ILE A 291 9.21 -19.93 13.76
N VAL A 292 10.47 -19.51 13.95
CA VAL A 292 11.39 -20.16 14.92
C VAL A 292 11.70 -19.23 16.08
N ASP A 293 11.97 -19.81 17.25
CA ASP A 293 12.53 -19.09 18.38
C ASP A 293 13.99 -18.76 18.10
N LEU A 294 14.37 -17.47 18.13
CA LEU A 294 15.71 -17.03 17.80
C LEU A 294 16.76 -17.41 18.86
N LYS A 295 16.35 -17.80 20.06
CA LYS A 295 17.27 -18.25 21.13
C LYS A 295 17.62 -19.71 20.95
N THR A 296 16.63 -20.58 20.72
CA THR A 296 16.80 -22.03 20.63
C THR A 296 16.97 -22.53 19.21
N GLY A 297 16.40 -21.85 18.21
CA GLY A 297 16.33 -22.29 16.81
C GLY A 297 15.18 -23.28 16.54
N ASP A 298 14.37 -23.60 17.56
CA ASP A 298 13.26 -24.55 17.41
C ASP A 298 12.04 -23.88 16.78
N PRO A 299 11.23 -24.61 16.00
CA PRO A 299 9.98 -24.11 15.49
C PRO A 299 9.00 -23.75 16.61
N SER A 300 8.53 -22.50 16.65
CA SER A 300 7.49 -22.01 17.55
C SER A 300 6.11 -22.37 17.02
N HIS A 301 5.86 -22.00 15.77
CA HIS A 301 4.61 -22.25 15.04
C HIS A 301 4.85 -22.13 13.53
N PHE A 302 3.79 -22.36 12.73
CA PHE A 302 3.84 -22.28 11.27
C PHE A 302 2.78 -21.30 10.79
N GLU A 303 3.16 -20.38 9.92
CA GLU A 303 2.20 -19.53 9.22
C GLU A 303 1.59 -20.30 8.04
N ALA A 304 0.26 -20.37 8.01
CA ALA A 304 -0.52 -20.94 6.94
C ALA A 304 -0.81 -19.88 5.87
N ARG A 305 -0.32 -20.09 4.66
CA ARG A 305 -0.49 -19.21 3.51
C ARG A 305 -1.32 -19.89 2.44
N ALA A 306 -2.36 -19.24 1.96
CA ALA A 306 -3.15 -19.75 0.86
C ALA A 306 -2.33 -19.79 -0.44
N ARG A 307 -2.56 -20.82 -1.24
CA ARG A 307 -1.96 -21.03 -2.57
C ARG A 307 -3.05 -21.35 -3.57
N PHE A 308 -3.10 -20.54 -4.59
CA PHE A 308 -4.03 -20.70 -5.69
C PHE A 308 -3.36 -21.45 -6.84
N SER A 309 -4.16 -22.10 -7.69
CA SER A 309 -3.69 -22.78 -8.89
C SER A 309 -4.07 -22.01 -10.15
N GLY A 310 -3.31 -22.19 -11.23
CA GLY A 310 -3.59 -21.58 -12.53
C GLY A 310 -3.10 -20.12 -12.63
N GLU A 311 -3.92 -19.25 -13.22
CA GLU A 311 -3.61 -17.83 -13.46
C GLU A 311 -3.68 -16.95 -12.19
N MET A 312 -4.07 -17.54 -11.06
CA MET A 312 -4.21 -16.80 -9.80
C MET A 312 -2.84 -16.66 -9.13
N THR A 313 -2.35 -15.43 -9.05
CA THR A 313 -1.02 -15.05 -8.54
C THR A 313 -1.08 -14.55 -7.10
N GLU A 314 0.07 -14.14 -6.55
CA GLU A 314 0.16 -13.50 -5.22
C GLU A 314 -0.68 -12.21 -5.11
N ASP A 315 -0.93 -11.52 -6.24
CA ASP A 315 -1.81 -10.35 -6.29
C ASP A 315 -3.30 -10.69 -6.09
N THR A 316 -3.65 -11.98 -6.04
CA THR A 316 -5.05 -12.43 -5.88
C THR A 316 -5.65 -11.97 -4.56
N ILE A 317 -4.89 -11.94 -3.48
CA ILE A 317 -5.36 -11.48 -2.16
C ILE A 317 -5.69 -9.98 -2.22
N ALA A 318 -4.76 -9.16 -2.74
CA ALA A 318 -5.01 -7.73 -2.92
C ALA A 318 -6.23 -7.46 -3.82
N MET A 319 -6.46 -8.33 -4.82
CA MET A 319 -7.64 -8.24 -5.68
C MET A 319 -8.92 -8.63 -4.91
N MET A 320 -8.89 -9.63 -4.05
CA MET A 320 -10.04 -10.00 -3.20
C MET A 320 -10.42 -8.84 -2.26
N GLU A 321 -9.43 -8.15 -1.70
CA GLU A 321 -9.64 -6.95 -0.90
C GLU A 321 -10.30 -5.85 -1.73
N ALA A 322 -9.74 -5.52 -2.89
CA ALA A 322 -10.26 -4.50 -3.79
C ALA A 322 -11.68 -4.79 -4.31
N LEU A 323 -12.03 -6.05 -4.52
CA LEU A 323 -13.34 -6.50 -5.00
C LEU A 323 -14.34 -6.81 -3.86
N GLY A 324 -13.90 -6.72 -2.60
CA GLY A 324 -14.77 -6.87 -1.43
C GLY A 324 -15.18 -8.31 -1.12
N VAL A 325 -14.36 -9.31 -1.44
CA VAL A 325 -14.58 -10.74 -1.14
C VAL A 325 -13.62 -11.28 -0.07
N SER A 326 -12.83 -10.43 0.56
CA SER A 326 -11.84 -10.82 1.56
C SER A 326 -12.47 -11.52 2.78
N ASP A 327 -13.64 -11.08 3.22
CA ASP A 327 -14.35 -11.65 4.36
C ASP A 327 -14.80 -13.12 4.14
N ALA A 328 -15.31 -13.42 2.95
CA ALA A 328 -15.64 -14.79 2.58
C ALA A 328 -14.39 -15.66 2.47
N PHE A 329 -13.30 -15.09 1.96
CA PHE A 329 -12.01 -15.76 1.86
C PHE A 329 -11.41 -16.05 3.25
N ASP A 330 -11.40 -15.09 4.16
CA ASP A 330 -10.92 -15.27 5.54
C ASP A 330 -11.67 -16.39 6.26
N LEU A 331 -12.99 -16.47 6.07
CA LEU A 331 -13.80 -17.56 6.61
C LEU A 331 -13.42 -18.92 5.99
N ALA A 332 -13.20 -18.98 4.68
CA ALA A 332 -12.79 -20.20 3.98
C ALA A 332 -11.38 -20.67 4.43
N VAL A 333 -10.45 -19.74 4.61
CA VAL A 333 -9.12 -20.01 5.18
C VAL A 333 -9.24 -20.54 6.60
N ALA A 334 -10.02 -19.89 7.46
CA ALA A 334 -10.25 -20.33 8.82
C ALA A 334 -10.81 -21.76 8.88
N ILE A 335 -11.80 -22.11 8.04
CA ILE A 335 -12.36 -23.45 7.96
C ILE A 335 -11.28 -24.47 7.59
N LYS A 336 -10.46 -24.20 6.57
CA LYS A 336 -9.37 -25.09 6.17
C LYS A 336 -8.34 -25.30 7.27
N VAL A 337 -7.87 -24.20 7.88
CA VAL A 337 -6.84 -24.25 8.93
C VAL A 337 -7.37 -24.98 10.18
N LEU A 338 -8.63 -24.76 10.56
CA LEU A 338 -9.27 -25.51 11.64
C LEU A 338 -9.29 -27.02 11.35
N GLY A 339 -9.65 -27.43 10.14
CA GLY A 339 -9.64 -28.86 9.73
C GLY A 339 -8.22 -29.45 9.79
N ILE A 340 -7.20 -28.70 9.38
CA ILE A 340 -5.81 -29.12 9.46
C ILE A 340 -5.34 -29.22 10.92
N ALA A 341 -5.67 -28.24 11.74
CA ALA A 341 -5.33 -28.26 13.17
C ALA A 341 -6.00 -29.41 13.93
N GLU A 342 -7.23 -29.76 13.59
CA GLU A 342 -7.92 -30.92 14.13
C GLU A 342 -7.22 -32.24 13.75
N SER A 343 -6.90 -32.41 12.49
CA SER A 343 -6.24 -33.63 11.99
C SER A 343 -4.82 -33.80 12.56
N ARG A 344 -4.14 -32.70 12.91
CA ARG A 344 -2.75 -32.66 13.40
C ARG A 344 -2.61 -32.29 14.87
N ALA A 345 -3.71 -32.17 15.60
CA ALA A 345 -3.70 -31.82 17.02
C ALA A 345 -2.80 -32.75 17.84
N ALA A 346 -2.66 -34.03 17.45
CA ALA A 346 -1.80 -35.00 18.11
C ALA A 346 -0.30 -34.72 17.93
N HIS A 347 0.12 -33.91 16.95
CA HIS A 347 1.53 -33.64 16.66
C HIS A 347 2.08 -32.38 17.38
N GLY A 348 1.27 -31.70 18.19
CA GLY A 348 1.75 -30.58 19.03
C GLY A 348 2.05 -29.26 18.30
N GLN A 349 1.91 -29.20 16.97
CA GLN A 349 2.24 -28.02 16.17
C GLN A 349 1.15 -26.95 16.26
N SER A 350 1.58 -25.69 16.36
CA SER A 350 0.71 -24.52 16.29
C SER A 350 0.74 -23.90 14.90
N VAL A 351 -0.39 -23.34 14.47
CA VAL A 351 -0.55 -22.75 13.14
C VAL A 351 -1.16 -21.35 13.28
N ALA A 352 -0.54 -20.38 12.60
CA ALA A 352 -1.07 -19.04 12.43
C ALA A 352 -1.78 -18.92 11.07
N PHE A 353 -2.81 -18.09 10.98
CA PHE A 353 -3.46 -17.74 9.74
C PHE A 353 -3.90 -16.28 9.73
N ASN A 354 -3.94 -15.70 8.52
CA ASN A 354 -4.27 -14.31 8.30
C ASN A 354 -5.78 -14.08 8.20
N ILE A 355 -6.23 -12.94 8.73
CA ILE A 355 -7.53 -12.34 8.49
C ILE A 355 -7.36 -10.88 8.10
N SER A 356 -8.22 -10.36 7.24
CA SER A 356 -8.19 -8.95 6.82
C SER A 356 -8.70 -8.01 7.91
N GLY A 357 -8.17 -6.79 7.92
CA GLY A 357 -8.68 -5.71 8.76
C GLY A 357 -10.17 -5.45 8.57
N LYS A 358 -10.69 -5.65 7.35
CA LYS A 358 -12.10 -5.52 7.02
C LYS A 358 -12.97 -6.55 7.76
N THR A 359 -12.54 -7.81 7.81
CA THR A 359 -13.29 -8.87 8.51
C THR A 359 -13.40 -8.55 10.00
N ILE A 360 -12.32 -8.11 10.64
CA ILE A 360 -12.34 -7.84 12.08
C ILE A 360 -13.16 -6.58 12.44
N CYS A 361 -13.24 -5.59 11.53
CA CYS A 361 -13.99 -4.36 11.73
C CYS A 361 -15.49 -4.48 11.41
N ALA A 362 -15.92 -5.49 10.65
CA ALA A 362 -17.31 -5.65 10.20
C ALA A 362 -18.09 -6.58 11.14
N PRO A 363 -19.04 -6.09 11.98
CA PRO A 363 -19.70 -6.89 13.01
C PRO A 363 -20.37 -8.17 12.49
N SER A 364 -20.99 -8.13 11.29
CA SER A 364 -21.65 -9.29 10.68
C SER A 364 -20.64 -10.37 10.28
N ASN A 365 -19.56 -9.99 9.62
CA ASN A 365 -18.55 -10.90 9.10
C ASN A 365 -17.69 -11.47 10.23
N PHE A 366 -17.29 -10.60 11.15
CA PHE A 366 -16.62 -11.00 12.38
C PHE A 366 -17.46 -11.96 13.22
N GLY A 367 -18.78 -11.73 13.31
CA GLY A 367 -19.70 -12.61 14.02
C GLY A 367 -19.71 -14.04 13.50
N LEU A 368 -19.61 -14.24 12.17
CA LEU A 368 -19.51 -15.56 11.55
C LEU A 368 -18.19 -16.25 11.92
N LEU A 369 -17.08 -15.54 11.76
CA LEU A 369 -15.74 -16.04 12.10
C LEU A 369 -15.64 -16.37 13.60
N ALA A 370 -16.04 -15.45 14.48
CA ALA A 370 -16.01 -15.64 15.93
C ALA A 370 -16.90 -16.80 16.36
N GLY A 371 -18.08 -16.96 15.75
CA GLY A 371 -18.98 -18.10 16.00
C GLY A 371 -18.37 -19.43 15.56
N LEU A 372 -17.64 -19.48 14.46
CA LEU A 372 -16.89 -20.66 14.02
C LEU A 372 -15.79 -21.02 15.03
N LEU A 373 -14.97 -20.03 15.41
CA LEU A 373 -13.86 -20.18 16.34
C LEU A 373 -14.34 -20.58 17.76
N ALA A 374 -15.46 -20.03 18.22
CA ALA A 374 -16.06 -20.39 19.51
C ALA A 374 -16.42 -21.87 19.58
N ARG A 375 -16.95 -22.45 18.50
CA ARG A 375 -17.23 -23.90 18.43
C ARG A 375 -15.97 -24.76 18.42
N LYS A 376 -14.82 -24.18 18.07
CA LYS A 376 -13.51 -24.87 18.01
C LYS A 376 -12.55 -24.39 19.10
N ARG A 377 -13.06 -23.87 20.20
CA ARG A 377 -12.27 -23.32 21.31
C ARG A 377 -11.21 -24.27 21.86
N ALA A 378 -11.41 -25.58 21.74
CA ALA A 378 -10.41 -26.58 22.12
C ALA A 378 -9.09 -26.47 21.34
N LEU A 379 -9.10 -25.83 20.18
CA LEU A 379 -7.92 -25.57 19.34
C LEU A 379 -7.26 -24.21 19.63
N ALA A 380 -7.81 -23.37 20.51
CA ALA A 380 -7.33 -22.01 20.74
C ALA A 380 -5.84 -21.97 21.13
N GLY A 381 -5.35 -22.93 21.94
CA GLY A 381 -3.93 -23.01 22.30
C GLY A 381 -2.98 -23.43 21.17
N LYS A 382 -3.51 -23.83 20.00
CA LYS A 382 -2.74 -24.28 18.83
C LYS A 382 -2.93 -23.40 17.60
N LEU A 383 -3.79 -22.42 17.68
CA LEU A 383 -4.07 -21.50 16.58
C LEU A 383 -3.73 -20.07 16.99
N LEU A 384 -3.07 -19.38 16.07
CA LEU A 384 -2.78 -17.96 16.15
C LEU A 384 -3.52 -17.26 15.00
N ILE A 385 -3.92 -16.03 15.23
CA ILE A 385 -4.63 -15.22 14.22
C ILE A 385 -3.80 -13.98 13.95
N GLU A 386 -3.50 -13.73 12.70
CA GLU A 386 -2.74 -12.57 12.24
C GLU A 386 -3.71 -11.59 11.56
N VAL A 387 -3.73 -10.34 12.02
CA VAL A 387 -4.52 -9.27 11.41
C VAL A 387 -3.57 -8.44 10.56
N THR A 388 -3.81 -8.41 9.25
CA THR A 388 -2.95 -7.66 8.32
C THR A 388 -3.11 -6.15 8.54
N GLU A 389 -1.98 -5.40 8.58
CA GLU A 389 -1.94 -3.92 8.59
C GLU A 389 -2.30 -3.39 7.20
N SER A 390 -3.48 -3.73 6.69
CA SER A 390 -3.96 -3.18 5.43
C SER A 390 -4.69 -1.85 5.65
N SER A 391 -4.79 -1.04 4.59
CA SER A 391 -5.61 0.18 4.57
C SER A 391 -7.10 -0.03 4.91
N GLU A 392 -7.50 -1.27 5.18
CA GLU A 392 -8.87 -1.70 5.44
C GLU A 392 -9.31 -1.65 6.91
N VAL A 393 -8.42 -1.37 7.88
CA VAL A 393 -8.84 -1.10 9.25
C VAL A 393 -9.48 0.29 9.31
N THR A 394 -10.75 0.35 8.97
CA THR A 394 -11.51 1.60 8.89
C THR A 394 -11.95 2.13 10.25
N ASN A 395 -12.01 1.26 11.27
CA ASN A 395 -12.43 1.59 12.62
C ASN A 395 -11.59 0.82 13.67
N LEU A 396 -10.70 1.54 14.34
CA LEU A 396 -9.81 0.96 15.35
C LEU A 396 -10.54 0.45 16.59
N ASP A 397 -11.63 1.10 16.99
CA ASP A 397 -12.41 0.67 18.18
C ASP A 397 -13.09 -0.69 17.93
N ASP A 398 -13.59 -0.90 16.71
CA ASP A 398 -14.21 -2.18 16.34
C ASP A 398 -13.16 -3.26 16.14
N ALA A 399 -11.99 -2.94 15.56
CA ALA A 399 -10.86 -3.85 15.52
C ALA A 399 -10.39 -4.27 16.92
N ALA A 400 -10.27 -3.32 17.85
CA ALA A 400 -9.88 -3.59 19.22
C ALA A 400 -10.89 -4.52 19.94
N LYS A 401 -12.20 -4.29 19.74
CA LYS A 401 -13.25 -5.19 20.26
C LYS A 401 -13.14 -6.58 19.64
N GLY A 402 -12.89 -6.67 18.33
CA GLY A 402 -12.68 -7.94 17.64
C GLY A 402 -11.50 -8.72 18.20
N VAL A 403 -10.33 -8.07 18.31
CA VAL A 403 -9.13 -8.66 18.93
C VAL A 403 -9.42 -9.14 20.36
N ALA A 404 -10.06 -8.30 21.19
CA ALA A 404 -10.39 -8.66 22.56
C ALA A 404 -11.34 -9.88 22.63
N ALA A 405 -12.32 -9.96 21.71
CA ALA A 405 -13.24 -11.09 21.64
C ALA A 405 -12.53 -12.39 21.24
N LEU A 406 -11.62 -12.38 20.28
CA LEU A 406 -10.82 -13.55 19.89
C LEU A 406 -9.92 -14.01 21.05
N ARG A 407 -9.29 -13.08 21.77
CA ARG A 407 -8.48 -13.38 22.95
C ARG A 407 -9.32 -13.96 24.10
N ALA A 408 -10.54 -13.47 24.29
CA ALA A 408 -11.47 -14.03 25.28
C ALA A 408 -11.89 -15.48 24.94
N LEU A 409 -11.87 -15.88 23.67
CA LEU A 409 -12.02 -17.26 23.24
C LEU A 409 -10.75 -18.10 23.47
N GLY A 410 -9.62 -17.49 23.83
CA GLY A 410 -8.34 -18.14 24.11
C GLY A 410 -7.38 -18.18 22.92
N TYR A 411 -7.72 -17.56 21.79
CA TYR A 411 -6.82 -17.44 20.65
C TYR A 411 -5.79 -16.34 20.89
N ARG A 412 -4.55 -16.56 20.42
CA ARG A 412 -3.52 -15.52 20.36
C ARG A 412 -3.71 -14.73 19.08
N VAL A 413 -3.66 -13.40 19.19
CA VAL A 413 -3.88 -12.50 18.06
C VAL A 413 -2.67 -11.59 17.89
N GLY A 414 -2.21 -11.41 16.66
CA GLY A 414 -1.11 -10.53 16.32
C GLY A 414 -1.42 -9.59 15.18
N ILE A 415 -0.53 -8.61 14.97
CA ILE A 415 -0.52 -7.72 13.81
C ILE A 415 0.54 -8.24 12.84
N ASP A 416 0.17 -8.38 11.56
CA ASP A 416 1.07 -8.67 10.46
C ASP A 416 1.52 -7.39 9.74
N ASP A 417 2.68 -7.43 9.06
CA ASP A 417 3.30 -6.32 8.33
C ASP A 417 3.51 -5.04 9.15
N PHE A 418 3.76 -5.17 10.48
CA PHE A 418 3.96 -4.04 11.38
C PHE A 418 5.14 -3.17 10.93
N GLY A 419 4.85 -1.89 10.67
CA GLY A 419 5.85 -0.91 10.23
C GLY A 419 5.87 -0.66 8.73
N ALA A 420 5.05 -1.35 7.94
CA ALA A 420 4.85 -1.05 6.52
C ALA A 420 4.09 0.26 6.32
N GLY A 421 3.19 0.60 7.25
CA GLY A 421 2.30 1.76 7.20
C GLY A 421 2.61 2.84 8.23
N ALA A 422 1.98 4.01 8.06
CA ALA A 422 2.11 5.14 8.99
C ALA A 422 1.31 4.95 10.30
N ALA A 423 0.46 3.92 10.38
CA ALA A 423 -0.49 3.71 11.48
C ALA A 423 -0.05 2.65 12.50
N SER A 424 1.08 1.97 12.29
CA SER A 424 1.53 0.81 13.07
C SER A 424 1.50 1.01 14.59
N LEU A 425 2.05 2.13 15.08
CA LEU A 425 2.01 2.45 16.52
C LEU A 425 0.59 2.72 17.03
N THR A 426 -0.28 3.25 16.18
CA THR A 426 -1.69 3.49 16.54
C THR A 426 -2.42 2.17 16.69
N TYR A 427 -2.12 1.18 15.85
CA TYR A 427 -2.67 -0.18 15.97
C TYR A 427 -2.19 -0.88 17.24
N LEU A 428 -0.87 -0.81 17.51
CA LEU A 428 -0.30 -1.39 18.74
C LEU A 428 -0.88 -0.75 20.01
N HIS A 429 -1.17 0.56 19.97
CA HIS A 429 -1.82 1.25 21.09
C HIS A 429 -3.30 0.86 21.26
N ALA A 430 -4.03 0.74 20.15
CA ALA A 430 -5.48 0.51 20.18
C ALA A 430 -5.84 -0.97 20.41
N MET A 431 -5.09 -1.90 19.83
CA MET A 431 -5.40 -3.32 19.84
C MET A 431 -4.56 -4.09 20.86
N PRO A 432 -5.19 -4.81 21.81
CA PRO A 432 -4.46 -5.60 22.80
C PRO A 432 -3.96 -6.92 22.19
N VAL A 433 -2.93 -6.86 21.36
CA VAL A 433 -2.37 -8.02 20.63
C VAL A 433 -1.36 -8.79 21.47
N ASP A 434 -1.13 -10.08 21.13
CA ASP A 434 -0.18 -10.96 21.79
C ASP A 434 1.19 -10.98 21.12
N PHE A 435 1.24 -10.67 19.80
CA PHE A 435 2.48 -10.63 19.02
C PHE A 435 2.39 -9.66 17.85
N VAL A 436 3.53 -9.26 17.31
CA VAL A 436 3.65 -8.44 16.10
C VAL A 436 4.72 -9.01 15.18
N LYS A 437 4.46 -9.04 13.87
CA LYS A 437 5.41 -9.40 12.83
C LYS A 437 5.91 -8.13 12.17
N PHE A 438 7.21 -7.90 12.24
CA PHE A 438 7.85 -6.71 11.70
C PHE A 438 8.09 -6.88 10.21
N ASP A 439 7.57 -5.93 9.43
CA ASP A 439 7.64 -5.93 7.97
C ASP A 439 9.08 -6.01 7.44
N SER A 440 9.20 -6.67 6.34
CA SER A 440 10.46 -6.91 5.63
C SER A 440 11.27 -5.65 5.33
N ALA A 441 10.61 -4.52 5.03
CA ALA A 441 11.29 -3.27 4.72
C ALA A 441 12.00 -2.67 5.95
N LEU A 442 11.50 -2.95 7.17
CA LEU A 442 12.21 -2.60 8.40
C LEU A 442 13.39 -3.55 8.65
N ILE A 443 13.17 -4.85 8.46
CA ILE A 443 14.20 -5.87 8.68
C ILE A 443 15.34 -5.75 7.65
N ALA A 444 15.04 -5.41 6.40
CA ALA A 444 16.05 -5.16 5.38
C ALA A 444 17.02 -4.02 5.73
N LYS A 445 16.64 -3.09 6.59
CA LYS A 445 17.48 -1.97 7.03
C LYS A 445 18.41 -2.32 8.20
N LEU A 446 18.30 -3.51 8.76
CA LEU A 446 19.16 -4.00 9.85
C LEU A 446 20.65 -3.89 9.48
N GLY A 447 21.41 -3.17 10.31
CA GLY A 447 22.85 -2.97 10.13
C GLY A 447 23.24 -2.00 9.01
N GLN A 448 22.28 -1.38 8.30
CA GLN A 448 22.59 -0.42 7.23
C GLN A 448 22.83 0.99 7.75
N SER A 449 22.16 1.40 8.81
CA SER A 449 22.40 2.69 9.45
C SER A 449 22.16 2.62 10.97
N LYS A 450 23.02 3.32 11.73
CA LYS A 450 22.87 3.44 13.18
C LYS A 450 21.51 4.04 13.58
N ARG A 451 20.94 4.90 12.74
CA ARG A 451 19.64 5.53 13.00
C ARG A 451 18.49 4.54 12.89
N ASP A 452 18.50 3.71 11.85
CA ASP A 452 17.48 2.70 11.63
C ASP A 452 17.55 1.61 12.72
N ASP A 453 18.76 1.19 13.08
CA ASP A 453 18.99 0.22 14.17
C ASP A 453 18.46 0.74 15.52
N VAL A 454 18.70 2.02 15.87
CA VAL A 454 18.20 2.63 17.11
C VAL A 454 16.68 2.71 17.11
N LEU A 455 16.07 3.07 15.98
CA LEU A 455 14.60 3.14 15.86
C LEU A 455 13.97 1.75 16.01
N LEU A 456 14.51 0.76 15.32
CA LEU A 456 13.99 -0.61 15.37
C LEU A 456 14.19 -1.24 16.75
N ALA A 457 15.35 -1.06 17.37
CA ALA A 457 15.60 -1.49 18.75
C ALA A 457 14.63 -0.85 19.74
N GLY A 458 14.28 0.44 19.54
CA GLY A 458 13.28 1.14 20.33
C GLY A 458 11.88 0.53 20.21
N LEU A 459 11.48 0.14 19.00
CA LEU A 459 10.20 -0.53 18.73
C LEU A 459 10.15 -1.92 19.36
N VAL A 460 11.21 -2.72 19.18
CA VAL A 460 11.31 -4.06 19.79
C VAL A 460 11.25 -3.99 21.31
N LYS A 461 11.95 -3.02 21.90
CA LYS A 461 11.90 -2.78 23.36
C LYS A 461 10.50 -2.38 23.82
N LEU A 462 9.82 -1.50 23.09
CA LEU A 462 8.44 -1.09 23.40
C LEU A 462 7.50 -2.28 23.40
N CYS A 463 7.54 -3.13 22.37
CA CYS A 463 6.74 -4.35 22.31
C CYS A 463 7.00 -5.24 23.50
N ARG A 464 8.26 -5.44 23.89
CA ARG A 464 8.63 -6.25 25.06
C ARG A 464 8.08 -5.67 26.37
N GLU A 465 8.13 -4.35 26.57
CA GLU A 465 7.58 -3.68 27.75
C GLU A 465 6.04 -3.81 27.83
N LEU A 466 5.38 -3.91 26.68
CA LEU A 466 3.95 -4.18 26.55
C LEU A 466 3.60 -5.67 26.70
N GLY A 467 4.58 -6.56 26.81
CA GLY A 467 4.37 -8.01 26.85
C GLY A 467 3.99 -8.62 25.50
N VAL A 468 4.28 -7.93 24.40
CA VAL A 468 3.98 -8.35 23.02
C VAL A 468 5.21 -9.05 22.43
N THR A 469 5.02 -10.28 21.95
CA THR A 469 6.07 -11.08 21.29
C THR A 469 6.42 -10.46 19.92
N THR A 470 7.71 -10.38 19.60
CA THR A 470 8.20 -9.78 18.34
C THR A 470 8.70 -10.85 17.38
N ILE A 471 8.30 -10.76 16.11
CA ILE A 471 8.71 -11.65 15.03
C ILE A 471 9.40 -10.81 13.95
N ALA A 472 10.63 -11.17 13.57
CA ALA A 472 11.34 -10.56 12.46
C ALA A 472 11.08 -11.35 11.18
N GLU A 473 10.59 -10.71 10.14
CA GLU A 473 10.26 -11.35 8.87
C GLU A 473 11.40 -11.33 7.85
N ARG A 474 11.28 -12.17 6.81
CA ARG A 474 12.21 -12.27 5.66
C ARG A 474 13.70 -12.37 6.04
N ILE A 475 14.00 -13.13 7.07
CA ILE A 475 15.38 -13.46 7.41
C ILE A 475 15.87 -14.50 6.39
N GLU A 476 16.80 -14.11 5.53
CA GLU A 476 17.33 -14.95 4.44
C GLU A 476 18.76 -15.42 4.71
N THR A 477 19.52 -14.67 5.53
CA THR A 477 20.93 -14.98 5.84
C THR A 477 21.17 -15.17 7.33
N ALA A 478 22.26 -15.89 7.67
CA ALA A 478 22.67 -16.11 9.06
C ALA A 478 23.01 -14.79 9.76
N GLU A 479 23.56 -13.82 9.03
CA GLU A 479 23.91 -12.50 9.54
C GLU A 479 22.67 -11.73 9.95
N GLN A 480 21.62 -11.76 9.12
CA GLN A 480 20.32 -11.15 9.44
C GLN A 480 19.70 -11.80 10.69
N GLY A 481 19.75 -13.13 10.77
CA GLY A 481 19.26 -13.86 11.93
C GLY A 481 19.99 -13.51 13.22
N ALA A 482 21.32 -13.40 13.14
CA ALA A 482 22.15 -12.99 14.28
C ALA A 482 21.87 -11.53 14.68
N ALA A 483 21.69 -10.64 13.74
CA ALA A 483 21.36 -9.22 13.98
C ALA A 483 19.98 -9.08 14.62
N ALA A 484 18.95 -9.78 14.12
CA ALA A 484 17.62 -9.80 14.71
C ALA A 484 17.63 -10.32 16.16
N LYS A 485 18.37 -11.42 16.41
CA LYS A 485 18.57 -11.96 17.76
C LYS A 485 19.27 -10.96 18.68
N ALA A 486 20.33 -10.32 18.22
CA ALA A 486 21.10 -9.32 18.98
C ALA A 486 20.26 -8.08 19.30
N MET A 487 19.37 -7.67 18.39
CA MET A 487 18.42 -6.56 18.60
C MET A 487 17.32 -6.91 19.60
N GLY A 488 17.11 -8.18 19.88
CA GLY A 488 16.20 -8.67 20.89
C GLY A 488 14.87 -9.12 20.37
N PHE A 489 14.72 -9.41 19.08
CA PHE A 489 13.56 -10.12 18.59
C PHE A 489 13.42 -11.49 19.25
N ASP A 490 12.17 -11.91 19.49
CA ASP A 490 11.88 -13.20 20.12
C ASP A 490 11.89 -14.33 19.10
N LEU A 491 11.21 -14.11 17.97
CA LEU A 491 11.02 -15.09 16.90
C LEU A 491 11.52 -14.55 15.57
N GLY A 492 11.77 -15.45 14.61
CA GLY A 492 12.20 -15.14 13.26
C GLY A 492 11.51 -15.99 12.21
N GLN A 493 11.21 -15.41 11.07
CA GLN A 493 10.65 -16.05 9.88
C GLN A 493 11.47 -15.69 8.67
N GLY A 494 11.68 -16.63 7.76
CA GLY A 494 12.38 -16.38 6.51
C GLY A 494 12.94 -17.64 5.88
N TYR A 495 13.52 -17.50 4.70
CA TYR A 495 14.06 -18.65 3.95
C TYR A 495 15.28 -19.29 4.63
N LEU A 496 15.94 -18.57 5.53
CA LEU A 496 16.97 -19.13 6.38
C LEU A 496 16.45 -20.31 7.22
N TYR A 497 15.24 -20.22 7.72
CA TYR A 497 14.63 -21.22 8.61
C TYR A 497 13.76 -22.22 7.87
N GLY A 498 13.27 -21.86 6.70
CA GLY A 498 12.49 -22.72 5.83
C GLY A 498 11.62 -21.97 4.84
N LYS A 499 11.47 -22.55 3.67
CA LYS A 499 10.51 -22.06 2.66
C LYS A 499 9.13 -22.60 2.97
N PRO A 500 8.05 -21.92 2.51
CA PRO A 500 6.71 -22.45 2.60
C PRO A 500 6.61 -23.83 1.95
N ALA A 501 6.09 -24.83 2.66
CA ALA A 501 5.91 -26.19 2.21
C ALA A 501 4.42 -26.58 2.24
N ALA A 502 4.00 -27.47 1.32
CA ALA A 502 2.60 -27.92 1.24
C ALA A 502 2.15 -28.74 2.46
N GLU A 503 3.10 -29.36 3.18
CA GLU A 503 2.83 -30.14 4.36
C GLU A 503 3.50 -29.53 5.58
N LEU A 504 2.83 -29.59 6.73
CA LEU A 504 3.47 -29.32 8.01
C LEU A 504 4.55 -30.39 8.26
N PRO A 505 5.80 -30.00 8.51
CA PRO A 505 6.85 -30.96 8.81
C PRO A 505 6.49 -31.71 10.11
N VAL A 506 6.49 -33.03 10.04
CA VAL A 506 6.32 -33.87 11.24
C VAL A 506 7.55 -33.65 12.11
N PRO A 507 7.42 -33.30 13.40
CA PRO A 507 8.56 -33.20 14.29
C PRO A 507 9.31 -34.52 14.26
N GLN A 508 10.51 -34.53 13.71
CA GLN A 508 11.40 -35.67 13.89
C GLN A 508 11.82 -35.63 15.36
N VAL A 509 11.30 -36.55 16.15
CA VAL A 509 11.79 -36.79 17.50
C VAL A 509 13.20 -37.37 17.34
N THR A 510 14.16 -36.51 17.14
CA THR A 510 15.57 -36.90 17.27
C THR A 510 15.82 -37.10 18.76
N PHE A 511 15.68 -38.33 19.20
CA PHE A 511 16.33 -38.79 20.43
C PHE A 511 17.84 -38.73 20.23
N ALA A 512 18.41 -37.55 20.19
CA ALA A 512 19.84 -37.36 20.41
C ALA A 512 20.07 -37.59 21.90
N ALA A 513 20.04 -38.86 22.30
CA ALA A 513 20.63 -39.27 23.53
C ALA A 513 22.15 -38.91 23.44
N LYS A 514 22.52 -37.76 24.02
CA LYS A 514 23.90 -37.53 24.40
C LYS A 514 24.30 -38.65 25.37
N ARG A 515 24.76 -39.80 24.87
CA ARG A 515 25.55 -40.70 25.65
C ARG A 515 26.86 -39.93 25.99
N LYS A 516 26.89 -39.34 27.20
CA LYS A 516 28.15 -39.04 27.85
C LYS A 516 28.84 -40.37 28.03
N GLY A 517 29.89 -40.55 27.26
CA GLY A 517 30.79 -41.70 27.44
C GLY A 517 31.32 -41.68 28.87
N ILE A 518 30.93 -42.67 29.66
CA ILE A 518 31.67 -43.07 30.87
C ILE A 518 32.90 -43.78 30.33
N GLN A 519 34.07 -43.12 30.38
CA GLN A 519 35.33 -43.80 30.29
C GLN A 519 35.53 -44.58 31.60
N GLU A 520 35.23 -45.87 31.57
CA GLU A 520 35.75 -46.78 32.58
C GLU A 520 37.22 -47.07 32.27
N SER A 521 38.09 -46.44 33.03
CA SER A 521 39.49 -46.85 33.12
C SER A 521 39.60 -48.08 34.01
N TRP A 522 39.86 -49.22 33.44
CA TRP A 522 40.37 -50.38 34.18
C TRP A 522 41.88 -50.46 33.93
N ALA A 523 42.64 -50.27 35.02
CA ALA A 523 44.06 -50.65 35.13
C ALA A 523 44.16 -52.10 35.43
#